data_3482a00c10138b30790834a49a5899b8
#
_entry.id   3482a00c10138b30790834a49a5899b8
#
_cell.length_a   1.000
_cell.length_b   1.000
_cell.length_c   1.000
_cell.angle_alpha   90.00
_cell.angle_beta   90.00
_cell.angle_gamma   90.00
#
_symmetry.space_group_name_H-M   'P 1'
#
loop_
_entity.id
_entity.type
_entity.pdbx_description
1 polymer ?
#
loop_
_entity_poly.entity_id
_entity_poly.type
_entity_poly.pdbx_seq_one_letter_code
_entity_poly.pdbx_strand_id
1 'polypeptide(L)'
;DGPIGKLFDVTDKDDLFGAQTWEEAESNMQKEACVLAAGKAHVDLKKIRYLFGGDLLRQGIATSMGVEALQIPMFGLYGACSTSGEALALASMSAAAGYGGTMIAVTSSHFGSAEKEFRFPLGYANQRPLSSHWTVTGSGAFLVQSAEEYRKQNTKSYFSNIRITGVTVGKIVDYGLKDSQNMGA
;
A
#
# COMPACT_ATOMS: atom_id res chain seq x y z
N ASP A 1 3.92 -14.12 -12.10
CA ASP A 1 3.09 -15.25 -11.65
C ASP A 1 3.69 -15.95 -10.43
N GLY A 2 3.65 -15.33 -9.26
CA GLY A 2 4.08 -15.95 -8.01
C GLY A 2 3.04 -16.96 -7.48
N PRO A 3 3.35 -17.70 -6.40
CA PRO A 3 2.47 -18.73 -5.86
C PRO A 3 1.10 -18.22 -5.39
N ILE A 4 1.00 -16.93 -5.09
CA ILE A 4 -0.24 -16.27 -4.66
C ILE A 4 -0.91 -15.45 -5.77
N GLY A 5 -0.41 -15.48 -7.01
CA GLY A 5 -0.90 -14.64 -8.11
C GLY A 5 -2.41 -14.76 -8.36
N LYS A 6 -2.99 -15.93 -8.12
CA LYS A 6 -4.44 -16.17 -8.26
C LYS A 6 -5.31 -15.52 -7.19
N LEU A 7 -4.72 -14.98 -6.13
CA LEU A 7 -5.42 -14.33 -5.03
C LEU A 7 -5.54 -12.82 -5.18
N PHE A 8 -4.85 -12.25 -6.16
CA PHE A 8 -4.97 -10.83 -6.47
C PHE A 8 -6.28 -10.53 -7.19
N ASP A 9 -6.87 -9.39 -6.90
CA ASP A 9 -8.10 -8.92 -7.54
C ASP A 9 -7.90 -8.63 -9.02
N VAL A 10 -6.73 -8.09 -9.37
CA VAL A 10 -6.32 -7.79 -10.76
C VAL A 10 -4.90 -8.25 -10.96
N THR A 11 -4.63 -8.85 -12.11
CA THR A 11 -3.28 -9.20 -12.56
C THR A 11 -3.12 -8.80 -14.00
N ASP A 12 -1.96 -8.29 -14.37
CA ASP A 12 -1.59 -7.99 -15.74
C ASP A 12 -0.34 -8.78 -16.14
N LYS A 13 -0.16 -8.99 -17.44
CA LYS A 13 1.05 -9.57 -18.03
C LYS A 13 2.05 -8.51 -18.47
N ASP A 14 1.56 -7.28 -18.69
CA ASP A 14 2.36 -6.11 -19.01
C ASP A 14 2.84 -5.45 -17.73
N ASP A 15 4.13 -5.37 -17.54
CA ASP A 15 4.75 -4.72 -16.37
C ASP A 15 4.63 -3.19 -16.38
N LEU A 16 4.27 -2.61 -17.51
CA LEU A 16 3.93 -1.20 -17.64
C LEU A 16 2.46 -0.87 -17.40
N PHE A 17 1.58 -1.87 -17.30
CA PHE A 17 0.13 -1.66 -17.09
C PHE A 17 -0.46 -0.63 -18.06
N GLY A 18 -0.01 -0.67 -19.32
CA GLY A 18 -0.42 0.26 -20.36
C GLY A 18 0.14 1.68 -20.23
N ALA A 19 1.02 1.96 -19.27
CA ALA A 19 1.72 3.22 -19.12
C ALA A 19 2.98 3.30 -20.01
N GLN A 20 3.65 4.45 -20.00
CA GLN A 20 4.90 4.65 -20.75
C GLN A 20 6.15 4.55 -19.87
N THR A 21 6.01 4.71 -18.58
CA THR A 21 7.08 4.61 -17.59
C THR A 21 6.67 3.72 -16.43
N TRP A 22 7.65 3.21 -15.70
CA TRP A 22 7.39 2.38 -14.53
C TRP A 22 6.78 3.18 -13.37
N GLU A 23 7.10 4.48 -13.27
CA GLU A 23 6.53 5.40 -12.31
C GLU A 23 5.04 5.63 -12.56
N GLU A 24 4.66 5.81 -13.83
CA GLU A 24 3.25 5.90 -14.23
C GLU A 24 2.50 4.59 -14.01
N ALA A 25 3.15 3.46 -14.32
CA ALA A 25 2.60 2.13 -14.06
C ALA A 25 2.28 1.95 -12.57
N GLU A 26 3.22 2.29 -11.70
CA GLU A 26 3.04 2.22 -10.25
C GLU A 26 1.94 3.16 -9.76
N SER A 27 1.89 4.38 -10.30
CA SER A 27 0.82 5.35 -10.02
C SER A 27 -0.57 4.83 -10.41
N ASN A 28 -0.68 4.22 -11.57
CA ASN A 28 -1.93 3.61 -12.05
C ASN A 28 -2.37 2.46 -11.15
N MET A 29 -1.45 1.58 -10.75
CA MET A 29 -1.76 0.50 -9.82
C MET A 29 -2.31 1.02 -8.48
N GLN A 30 -1.72 2.08 -7.92
CA GLN A 30 -2.22 2.68 -6.68
C GLN A 30 -3.63 3.25 -6.84
N LYS A 31 -3.85 4.00 -7.91
CA LYS A 31 -5.17 4.56 -8.22
C LYS A 31 -6.22 3.47 -8.34
N GLU A 32 -5.93 2.43 -9.13
CA GLU A 32 -6.85 1.31 -9.31
C GLU A 32 -7.12 0.54 -8.03
N ALA A 33 -6.10 0.29 -7.22
CA ALA A 33 -6.27 -0.36 -5.92
C ALA A 33 -7.20 0.45 -5.00
N CYS A 34 -7.09 1.78 -4.99
CA CYS A 34 -7.99 2.64 -4.22
C CYS A 34 -9.43 2.55 -4.73
N VAL A 35 -9.63 2.61 -6.04
CA VAL A 35 -10.97 2.50 -6.67
C VAL A 35 -11.58 1.14 -6.36
N LEU A 36 -10.81 0.07 -6.50
CA LEU A 36 -11.27 -1.29 -6.18
C LEU A 36 -11.64 -1.45 -4.70
N ALA A 37 -10.81 -0.95 -3.79
CA ALA A 37 -11.08 -1.04 -2.35
C ALA A 37 -12.38 -0.29 -1.99
N ALA A 38 -12.58 0.91 -2.54
CA ALA A 38 -13.79 1.69 -2.34
C ALA A 38 -15.02 0.98 -2.96
N GLY A 39 -14.87 0.43 -4.17
CA GLY A 39 -15.92 -0.32 -4.85
C GLY A 39 -16.35 -1.59 -4.09
N LYS A 40 -15.39 -2.37 -3.59
CA LYS A 40 -15.66 -3.56 -2.76
C LYS A 40 -16.38 -3.22 -1.45
N ALA A 41 -16.11 -2.05 -0.90
CA ALA A 41 -16.76 -1.55 0.31
C ALA A 41 -18.06 -0.80 0.03
N HIS A 42 -18.45 -0.62 -1.23
CA HIS A 42 -19.62 0.18 -1.65
C HIS A 42 -19.56 1.62 -1.11
N VAL A 43 -18.37 2.22 -1.07
CA VAL A 43 -18.12 3.57 -0.59
C VAL A 43 -17.77 4.48 -1.76
N ASP A 44 -18.43 5.63 -1.85
CA ASP A 44 -18.06 6.66 -2.81
C ASP A 44 -16.70 7.27 -2.40
N LEU A 45 -15.79 7.44 -3.35
CA LEU A 45 -14.48 8.06 -3.13
C LEU A 45 -14.59 9.43 -2.47
N LYS A 46 -15.63 10.21 -2.77
CA LYS A 46 -15.89 11.51 -2.17
C LYS A 46 -16.17 11.46 -0.66
N LYS A 47 -16.50 10.30 -0.11
CA LYS A 47 -16.71 10.10 1.33
C LYS A 47 -15.42 9.76 2.07
N ILE A 48 -14.34 9.49 1.35
CA ILE A 48 -13.04 9.20 1.95
C ILE A 48 -12.42 10.53 2.40
N ARG A 49 -12.17 10.63 3.70
CA ARG A 49 -11.69 11.89 4.31
C ARG A 49 -10.21 12.13 4.05
N TYR A 50 -9.40 11.10 4.25
CA TYR A 50 -7.95 11.14 4.04
C TYR A 50 -7.44 9.86 3.41
N LEU A 51 -6.38 10.00 2.64
CA LEU A 51 -5.57 8.92 2.12
C LEU A 51 -4.21 8.94 2.85
N PHE A 52 -3.78 7.79 3.33
CA PHE A 52 -2.44 7.54 3.85
C PHE A 52 -1.75 6.59 2.88
N GLY A 53 -0.66 7.03 2.27
CA GLY A 53 -0.05 6.21 1.25
C GLY A 53 1.41 6.54 0.99
N GLY A 54 2.09 5.59 0.35
CA GLY A 54 3.48 5.73 -0.03
C GLY A 54 3.95 4.62 -0.95
N ASP A 55 5.12 4.83 -1.49
CA ASP A 55 5.82 3.92 -2.38
C ASP A 55 7.31 3.90 -2.05
N LEU A 56 8.12 3.15 -2.80
CA LEU A 56 9.56 3.08 -2.61
C LEU A 56 10.35 4.16 -3.36
N LEU A 57 9.70 4.88 -4.28
CA LEU A 57 10.32 5.99 -4.97
C LEU A 57 10.54 7.16 -4.01
N ARG A 58 11.68 7.80 -4.14
CA ARG A 58 12.02 8.92 -3.29
C ARG A 58 10.97 10.01 -3.39
N GLN A 59 10.51 10.41 -2.20
CA GLN A 59 9.50 11.41 -1.90
C GLN A 59 8.08 11.05 -2.35
N GLY A 60 7.77 9.75 -2.57
CA GLY A 60 6.42 9.30 -2.86
C GLY A 60 5.87 9.81 -4.19
N ILE A 61 6.68 9.81 -5.24
CA ILE A 61 6.30 10.33 -6.56
C ILE A 61 5.15 9.52 -7.15
N ALA A 62 5.26 8.18 -7.15
CA ALA A 62 4.22 7.33 -7.72
C ALA A 62 2.89 7.51 -6.97
N THR A 63 2.94 7.62 -5.65
CA THR A 63 1.76 7.90 -4.83
C THR A 63 1.15 9.25 -5.17
N SER A 64 1.95 10.31 -5.22
CA SER A 64 1.46 11.67 -5.51
C SER A 64 0.77 11.75 -6.87
N MET A 65 1.37 11.16 -7.90
CA MET A 65 0.77 11.11 -9.25
C MET A 65 -0.49 10.24 -9.28
N GLY A 66 -0.47 9.09 -8.61
CA GLY A 66 -1.59 8.14 -8.62
C GLY A 66 -2.83 8.68 -7.92
N VAL A 67 -2.65 9.36 -6.79
CA VAL A 67 -3.79 9.86 -6.00
C VAL A 67 -4.30 11.23 -6.43
N GLU A 68 -3.56 11.96 -7.26
CA GLU A 68 -4.03 13.25 -7.79
C GLU A 68 -5.41 13.13 -8.42
N ALA A 69 -5.61 12.12 -9.25
CA ALA A 69 -6.90 11.89 -9.92
C ALA A 69 -8.06 11.56 -8.97
N LEU A 70 -7.78 11.13 -7.75
CA LEU A 70 -8.79 10.78 -6.75
C LEU A 70 -9.31 12.00 -5.99
N GLN A 71 -8.56 13.11 -6.00
CA GLN A 71 -8.89 14.37 -5.30
C GLN A 71 -9.16 14.17 -3.80
N ILE A 72 -8.46 13.21 -3.18
CA ILE A 72 -8.54 12.92 -1.75
C ILE A 72 -7.33 13.55 -1.05
N PRO A 73 -7.51 14.32 0.02
CA PRO A 73 -6.40 14.86 0.81
C PRO A 73 -5.49 13.73 1.30
N MET A 74 -4.17 13.86 1.06
CA MET A 74 -3.21 12.80 1.26
C MET A 74 -2.18 13.14 2.33
N PHE A 75 -1.81 12.13 3.12
CA PHE A 75 -0.59 12.07 3.91
C PHE A 75 0.39 11.14 3.21
N GLY A 76 1.46 11.70 2.66
CA GLY A 76 2.54 10.93 2.02
C GLY A 76 3.45 10.31 3.08
N LEU A 77 3.67 9.01 2.99
CA LEU A 77 4.47 8.22 3.92
C LEU A 77 5.69 7.65 3.20
N TYR A 78 6.79 7.54 3.92
CA TYR A 78 8.01 6.97 3.36
C TYR A 78 8.76 6.16 4.42
N GLY A 79 8.30 4.94 4.64
CA GLY A 79 8.86 3.97 5.57
C GLY A 79 9.37 2.69 4.90
N ALA A 80 9.62 2.72 3.59
CA ALA A 80 9.98 1.55 2.79
C ALA A 80 9.01 0.38 3.05
N CYS A 81 9.51 -0.78 3.48
CA CYS A 81 8.67 -1.96 3.75
C CYS A 81 7.65 -1.77 4.89
N SER A 82 7.85 -0.80 5.78
CA SER A 82 6.93 -0.50 6.88
C SER A 82 5.76 0.42 6.47
N THR A 83 5.80 1.02 5.29
CA THR A 83 4.79 2.02 4.84
C THR A 83 3.37 1.48 4.91
N SER A 84 3.16 0.22 4.56
CA SER A 84 1.82 -0.40 4.62
C SER A 84 1.26 -0.46 6.04
N GLY A 85 2.08 -0.90 7.00
CA GLY A 85 1.70 -0.93 8.42
C GLY A 85 1.50 0.47 8.99
N GLU A 86 2.34 1.42 8.61
CA GLU A 86 2.24 2.82 9.00
C GLU A 86 0.96 3.46 8.46
N ALA A 87 0.64 3.26 7.18
CA ALA A 87 -0.58 3.76 6.56
C ALA A 87 -1.84 3.22 7.26
N LEU A 88 -1.88 1.91 7.53
CA LEU A 88 -2.99 1.30 8.27
C LEU A 88 -3.10 1.83 9.70
N ALA A 89 -1.97 1.99 10.39
CA ALA A 89 -1.94 2.53 11.74
C ALA A 89 -2.49 3.95 11.78
N LEU A 90 -2.00 4.83 10.92
CA LEU A 90 -2.43 6.24 10.87
C LEU A 90 -3.89 6.39 10.43
N ALA A 91 -4.33 5.60 9.44
CA ALA A 91 -5.73 5.57 9.02
C ALA A 91 -6.65 5.15 10.19
N SER A 92 -6.25 4.13 10.94
CA SER A 92 -7.01 3.62 12.09
C SER A 92 -7.05 4.62 13.25
N MET A 93 -5.91 5.20 13.58
CA MET A 93 -5.82 6.23 14.63
C MET A 93 -6.65 7.46 14.27
N SER A 94 -6.60 7.89 13.01
CA SER A 94 -7.36 9.05 12.53
C SER A 94 -8.87 8.78 12.55
N ALA A 95 -9.30 7.59 12.15
CA ALA A 95 -10.70 7.18 12.23
C ALA A 95 -11.20 7.08 13.67
N ALA A 96 -10.38 6.51 14.57
CA ALA A 96 -10.71 6.39 15.99
C ALA A 96 -10.75 7.75 16.71
N ALA A 97 -9.87 8.67 16.31
CA ALA A 97 -9.82 10.03 16.87
C ALA A 97 -10.92 10.97 16.32
N GLY A 98 -11.75 10.50 15.38
CA GLY A 98 -12.87 11.29 14.84
C GLY A 98 -12.49 12.31 13.76
N TYR A 99 -11.30 12.22 13.17
CA TYR A 99 -10.91 13.09 12.05
C TYR A 99 -11.70 12.83 10.75
N GLY A 100 -12.43 11.74 10.69
CA GLY A 100 -13.35 11.36 9.61
C GLY A 100 -13.83 9.92 9.78
N GLY A 101 -14.95 9.59 9.15
CA GLY A 101 -15.57 8.26 9.27
C GLY A 101 -14.89 7.19 8.41
N THR A 102 -14.30 7.61 7.27
CA THR A 102 -13.69 6.70 6.29
C THR A 102 -12.33 7.22 5.84
N MET A 103 -11.34 6.37 5.88
CA MET A 103 -9.97 6.59 5.44
C MET A 103 -9.57 5.52 4.44
N ILE A 104 -8.53 5.78 3.65
CA ILE A 104 -7.91 4.76 2.82
C ILE A 104 -6.42 4.71 3.09
N ALA A 105 -5.88 3.51 3.18
CA ALA A 105 -4.46 3.24 3.25
C ALA A 105 -4.06 2.54 1.94
N VAL A 106 -3.01 3.02 1.26
CA VAL A 106 -2.53 2.44 0.01
C VAL A 106 -1.02 2.45 -0.04
N THR A 107 -0.46 1.37 -0.54
CA THR A 107 0.97 1.29 -0.83
C THR A 107 1.22 0.53 -2.11
N SER A 108 2.34 0.80 -2.74
CA SER A 108 2.76 0.12 -3.94
C SER A 108 4.27 -0.12 -3.94
N SER A 109 4.66 -0.96 -4.87
CA SER A 109 6.05 -1.18 -5.22
C SER A 109 6.12 -1.66 -6.66
N HIS A 110 7.03 -1.10 -7.43
CA HIS A 110 7.33 -1.56 -8.77
C HIS A 110 8.81 -1.92 -8.88
N PHE A 111 9.09 -3.14 -9.32
CA PHE A 111 10.47 -3.64 -9.40
C PHE A 111 11.35 -2.74 -10.28
N GLY A 112 10.85 -2.32 -11.44
CA GLY A 112 11.58 -1.50 -12.39
C GLY A 112 11.84 -0.07 -11.90
N SER A 113 10.93 0.52 -11.11
CA SER A 113 11.07 1.89 -10.60
C SER A 113 12.10 1.98 -9.47
N ALA A 114 11.87 1.34 -8.35
CA ALA A 114 12.73 1.48 -7.17
C ALA A 114 13.01 0.17 -6.42
N GLU A 115 12.14 -0.81 -6.49
CA GLU A 115 12.24 -1.97 -5.60
C GLU A 115 13.52 -2.77 -5.79
N LYS A 116 14.03 -2.88 -7.01
CA LYS A 116 15.27 -3.60 -7.31
C LYS A 116 16.47 -3.11 -6.51
N GLU A 117 16.48 -1.82 -6.13
CA GLU A 117 17.56 -1.22 -5.34
C GLU A 117 17.61 -1.75 -3.91
N PHE A 118 16.50 -2.28 -3.42
CA PHE A 118 16.37 -2.86 -2.09
C PHE A 118 16.63 -4.36 -2.06
N ARG A 119 16.99 -4.97 -3.22
CA ARG A 119 17.20 -6.42 -3.35
C ARG A 119 18.66 -6.74 -3.62
N PHE A 120 19.35 -7.19 -2.61
CA PHE A 120 20.72 -7.71 -2.80
C PHE A 120 20.69 -9.11 -3.45
N PRO A 121 21.50 -9.40 -4.47
CA PRO A 121 22.43 -8.53 -5.21
C PRO A 121 21.83 -7.91 -6.49
N LEU A 122 20.52 -7.81 -6.61
CA LEU A 122 19.82 -7.43 -7.84
C LEU A 122 20.00 -5.96 -8.23
N GLY A 123 20.41 -5.10 -7.29
CA GLY A 123 20.61 -3.67 -7.53
C GLY A 123 21.58 -3.32 -8.66
N TYR A 124 22.40 -4.27 -9.08
CA TYR A 124 23.35 -4.11 -10.19
C TYR A 124 22.95 -4.90 -11.45
N ALA A 125 21.68 -5.21 -11.61
CA ALA A 125 21.16 -6.00 -12.73
C ALA A 125 21.79 -7.41 -12.86
N ASN A 126 22.26 -7.99 -11.76
CA ASN A 126 22.80 -9.33 -11.71
C ASN A 126 21.71 -10.39 -11.85
N GLN A 127 22.10 -11.58 -12.23
CA GLN A 127 21.17 -12.71 -12.22
C GLN A 127 20.65 -12.96 -10.80
N ARG A 128 19.37 -13.23 -10.71
CA ARG A 128 18.73 -13.52 -9.43
C ARG A 128 19.23 -14.85 -8.87
N PRO A 129 19.94 -14.88 -7.73
CA PRO A 129 20.32 -16.13 -7.09
C PRO A 129 19.11 -16.82 -6.46
N LEU A 130 19.20 -18.12 -6.25
CA LEU A 130 18.12 -18.90 -5.61
C LEU A 130 17.81 -18.46 -4.18
N SER A 131 18.77 -17.82 -3.51
CA SER A 131 18.63 -17.28 -2.16
C SER A 131 17.88 -15.92 -2.12
N SER A 132 17.66 -15.27 -3.26
CA SER A 132 16.92 -14.01 -3.30
C SER A 132 15.45 -14.21 -2.96
N HIS A 133 14.91 -13.27 -2.19
CA HIS A 133 13.48 -13.23 -1.90
C HIS A 133 12.66 -12.96 -3.16
N TRP A 134 11.47 -13.52 -3.21
CA TRP A 134 10.48 -13.16 -4.21
C TRP A 134 9.90 -11.79 -3.91
N THR A 135 9.67 -11.04 -4.95
CA THR A 135 9.06 -9.72 -4.91
C THR A 135 7.85 -9.67 -5.81
N VAL A 136 6.94 -8.76 -5.54
CA VAL A 136 5.75 -8.53 -6.34
C VAL A 136 5.69 -7.07 -6.72
N THR A 137 5.68 -6.80 -8.02
CA THR A 137 5.23 -5.51 -8.52
C THR A 137 3.74 -5.43 -8.33
N GLY A 138 3.26 -4.48 -7.54
CA GLY A 138 1.85 -4.41 -7.23
C GLY A 138 1.49 -3.29 -6.27
N SER A 139 0.20 -3.14 -6.03
CA SER A 139 -0.37 -2.21 -5.07
C SER A 139 -1.44 -2.89 -4.23
N GLY A 140 -1.55 -2.45 -2.97
CA GLY A 140 -2.59 -2.87 -2.06
C GLY A 140 -3.25 -1.69 -1.37
N ALA A 141 -4.59 -1.67 -1.35
CA ALA A 141 -5.35 -0.64 -0.68
C ALA A 141 -6.32 -1.23 0.34
N PHE A 142 -6.49 -0.52 1.46
CA PHE A 142 -7.40 -0.89 2.53
C PHE A 142 -8.32 0.28 2.86
N LEU A 143 -9.63 0.04 2.83
CA LEU A 143 -10.60 1.00 3.35
C LEU A 143 -10.76 0.78 4.85
N VAL A 144 -10.54 1.83 5.62
CA VAL A 144 -10.64 1.83 7.08
C VAL A 144 -11.79 2.72 7.50
N GLN A 145 -12.75 2.17 8.22
CA GLN A 145 -13.91 2.92 8.71
C GLN A 145 -13.94 2.93 10.24
N SER A 146 -14.40 4.05 10.80
CA SER A 146 -14.78 4.06 12.21
C SER A 146 -15.95 3.10 12.45
N ALA A 147 -16.05 2.54 13.65
CA ALA A 147 -17.15 1.66 13.99
C ALA A 147 -18.52 2.33 13.85
N GLU A 148 -18.58 3.64 14.07
CA GLU A 148 -19.81 4.43 13.90
C GLU A 148 -20.19 4.54 12.43
N GLU A 149 -19.26 4.93 11.56
CA GLU A 149 -19.52 5.07 10.13
C GLU A 149 -19.90 3.73 9.50
N TYR A 150 -19.19 2.67 9.88
CA TYR A 150 -19.51 1.32 9.44
C TYR A 150 -20.94 0.91 9.79
N ARG A 151 -21.42 1.18 11.03
CA ARG A 151 -22.78 0.87 11.43
C ARG A 151 -23.83 1.66 10.67
N LYS A 152 -23.57 2.92 10.32
CA LYS A 152 -24.48 3.76 9.53
C LYS A 152 -24.70 3.20 8.12
N GLN A 153 -23.65 2.66 7.52
CA GLN A 153 -23.71 2.13 6.15
C GLN A 153 -24.26 0.70 6.08
N ASN A 154 -24.08 -0.09 7.14
CA ASN A 154 -24.35 -1.51 7.14
C ASN A 154 -25.48 -1.87 8.11
N THR A 155 -26.71 -1.72 7.65
CA THR A 155 -27.91 -2.12 8.41
C THR A 155 -28.17 -3.63 8.36
N LYS A 156 -27.50 -4.38 7.50
CA LYS A 156 -27.63 -5.84 7.34
C LYS A 156 -26.27 -6.53 7.53
N SER A 157 -26.27 -7.57 8.33
CA SER A 157 -25.14 -8.25 8.98
C SER A 157 -24.24 -9.14 8.08
N TYR A 158 -23.79 -8.69 6.92
CA TYR A 158 -22.99 -9.52 6.01
C TYR A 158 -21.58 -8.98 5.72
N PHE A 159 -20.93 -8.34 6.69
CA PHE A 159 -19.64 -7.73 6.42
C PHE A 159 -18.49 -8.36 7.19
N SER A 160 -17.30 -8.23 6.61
CA SER A 160 -16.03 -8.65 7.17
C SER A 160 -15.95 -8.35 8.67
N ASN A 161 -15.73 -9.39 9.46
CA ASN A 161 -15.46 -9.25 10.89
C ASN A 161 -14.02 -8.80 11.18
N ILE A 162 -13.30 -8.30 10.19
CA ILE A 162 -11.94 -7.83 10.36
C ILE A 162 -11.97 -6.47 11.06
N ARG A 163 -11.34 -6.39 12.22
CA ARG A 163 -11.26 -5.17 13.02
C ARG A 163 -9.83 -4.92 13.44
N ILE A 164 -9.43 -3.66 13.37
CA ILE A 164 -8.19 -3.20 13.98
C ILE A 164 -8.53 -2.83 15.43
N THR A 165 -8.05 -3.62 16.37
CA THR A 165 -8.35 -3.46 17.81
C THR A 165 -7.29 -2.71 18.57
N GLY A 166 -6.13 -2.52 17.96
CA GLY A 166 -5.03 -1.77 18.56
C GLY A 166 -3.92 -1.50 17.55
N VAL A 167 -3.13 -0.50 17.83
CA VAL A 167 -1.93 -0.13 17.07
C VAL A 167 -0.76 -0.08 18.03
N THR A 168 0.32 -0.78 17.71
CA THR A 168 1.58 -0.71 18.44
C THR A 168 2.66 -0.16 17.52
N VAL A 169 3.28 0.93 17.93
CA VAL A 169 4.40 1.54 17.21
C VAL A 169 5.69 1.13 17.89
N GLY A 170 6.60 0.53 17.13
CA GLY A 170 7.91 0.15 17.61
C GLY A 170 8.87 1.33 17.70
N LYS A 171 10.06 1.07 18.21
CA LYS A 171 11.20 1.99 18.17
C LYS A 171 12.34 1.38 17.37
N ILE A 172 13.14 2.23 16.75
CA ILE A 172 14.34 1.80 16.02
C ILE A 172 15.37 1.34 17.04
N VAL A 173 15.92 0.15 16.82
CA VAL A 173 17.00 -0.44 17.60
C VAL A 173 18.05 -0.97 16.65
N ASP A 174 19.29 -0.54 16.81
CA ASP A 174 20.42 -1.11 16.09
C ASP A 174 20.98 -2.29 16.89
N TYR A 175 20.87 -3.48 16.30
CA TYR A 175 21.44 -4.71 16.90
C TYR A 175 22.89 -4.95 16.47
N GLY A 176 23.47 -4.08 15.64
CA GLY A 176 24.83 -4.22 15.12
C GLY A 176 25.05 -5.42 14.19
N LEU A 177 23.99 -5.99 13.66
CA LEU A 177 24.05 -7.09 12.71
C LEU A 177 24.51 -6.61 11.34
N LYS A 178 25.38 -7.38 10.70
CA LYS A 178 25.91 -7.10 9.36
C LYS A 178 25.60 -8.25 8.43
N ASP A 179 24.33 -8.47 8.17
CA ASP A 179 23.85 -9.51 7.28
C ASP A 179 23.17 -8.89 6.07
N SER A 180 23.86 -8.88 4.92
CA SER A 180 23.34 -8.31 3.67
C SER A 180 22.14 -9.07 3.08
N GLN A 181 21.87 -10.28 3.57
CA GLN A 181 20.72 -11.08 3.16
C GLN A 181 19.50 -10.83 4.04
N ASN A 182 19.66 -10.15 5.16
CA ASN A 182 18.61 -9.86 6.11
C ASN A 182 18.29 -8.34 6.08
N MET A 183 17.22 -7.98 5.43
CA MET A 183 16.81 -6.57 5.31
C MET A 183 16.32 -5.97 6.62
N GLY A 184 16.11 -6.76 7.66
CA GLY A 184 15.71 -6.32 8.99
C GLY A 184 16.85 -6.23 10.00
N ALA A 185 18.07 -6.50 9.58
CA ALA A 185 19.26 -6.49 10.44
C ALA A 185 19.92 -5.11 10.51
#